data_99f306fb4e661c30caa90d01b4bb57ce
#
_entry.id   99f306fb4e661c30caa90d01b4bb57ce
#
_cell.length_a   1.000
_cell.length_b   1.000
_cell.length_c   1.000
_cell.angle_alpha   90.00
_cell.angle_beta   90.00
_cell.angle_gamma   90.00
#
_symmetry.space_group_name_H-M   'P 1'
#
loop_
_entity.id
_entity.type
_entity.pdbx_description
1 polymer ?
#
loop_
_entity_poly.entity_id
_entity_poly.type
_entity_poly.pdbx_seq_one_letter_code
_entity_poly.pdbx_strand_id
1 'polypeptide(L)'
;MAKKVLVVDDEKLIVKGIRFSLEQDGMEVDCAYDGEEALKMATENHYDMILLDIMLPKMDGFEVCQHIREFSDMPIVMLTAKGDDMDKILGLEYGADDYITKPFNILEVKARIKAIMRRTAGSQPKKEDSKVIEAGDLRLDCESRRLFILNKEVNLTAKEFDLLELLVNNLNKVYSRENLLNLVWGYEYPGDVRTVDVHVRRLREKIEKNPSEPKYVHTKWGVGYYYYQN
;
A
#
# COMPACT_ATOMS: atom_id res chain seq x y z
N MET A 1 -3.52 -20.02 -7.68
CA MET A 1 -3.64 -19.29 -8.95
C MET A 1 -2.39 -18.45 -9.14
N ALA A 2 -1.91 -18.23 -10.36
CA ALA A 2 -0.84 -17.30 -10.65
C ALA A 2 -1.27 -15.88 -10.24
N LYS A 3 -0.33 -15.08 -9.72
CA LYS A 3 -0.60 -13.69 -9.38
C LYS A 3 -0.58 -12.83 -10.64
N LYS A 4 -1.54 -11.93 -10.78
CA LYS A 4 -1.71 -11.09 -11.97
C LYS A 4 -1.32 -9.63 -11.67
N VAL A 5 -0.37 -9.10 -12.44
CA VAL A 5 0.18 -7.75 -12.28
C VAL A 5 -0.10 -6.92 -13.52
N LEU A 6 -0.56 -5.69 -13.34
CA LEU A 6 -0.61 -4.70 -14.41
C LEU A 6 0.65 -3.82 -14.34
N VAL A 7 1.39 -3.73 -15.44
CA VAL A 7 2.58 -2.88 -15.58
C VAL A 7 2.26 -1.74 -16.53
N VAL A 8 2.37 -0.51 -16.03
CA VAL A 8 2.00 0.71 -16.76
C VAL A 8 3.20 1.64 -16.85
N ASP A 9 3.69 1.86 -18.06
CA ASP A 9 4.82 2.75 -18.35
C ASP A 9 4.84 3.02 -19.85
N ASP A 10 5.06 4.25 -20.30
CA ASP A 10 5.10 4.59 -21.73
C ASP A 10 6.40 4.11 -22.40
N GLU A 11 7.44 3.85 -21.61
CA GLU A 11 8.72 3.29 -22.07
C GLU A 11 8.62 1.78 -22.31
N LYS A 12 8.34 1.37 -23.55
CA LYS A 12 8.18 -0.05 -23.94
C LYS A 12 9.33 -0.98 -23.52
N LEU A 13 10.56 -0.45 -23.42
CA LEU A 13 11.72 -1.25 -22.98
C LEU A 13 11.65 -1.56 -21.48
N ILE A 14 11.21 -0.61 -20.67
CA ILE A 14 11.00 -0.79 -19.23
C ILE A 14 9.91 -1.83 -19.01
N VAL A 15 8.75 -1.65 -19.64
CA VAL A 15 7.62 -2.59 -19.57
C VAL A 15 8.06 -4.00 -19.96
N LYS A 16 8.77 -4.15 -21.08
CA LYS A 16 9.27 -5.46 -21.56
C LYS A 16 10.22 -6.11 -20.55
N GLY A 17 11.14 -5.33 -19.95
CA GLY A 17 12.08 -5.82 -18.95
C GLY A 17 11.40 -6.29 -17.67
N ILE A 18 10.46 -5.49 -17.15
CA ILE A 18 9.66 -5.86 -15.96
C ILE A 18 8.82 -7.09 -16.26
N ARG A 19 8.05 -7.07 -17.34
CA ARG A 19 7.20 -8.19 -17.77
C ARG A 19 7.99 -9.49 -17.84
N PHE A 20 9.07 -9.53 -18.61
CA PHE A 20 9.90 -10.72 -18.77
C PHE A 20 10.36 -11.26 -17.40
N SER A 21 10.80 -10.38 -16.51
CA SER A 21 11.30 -10.78 -15.20
C SER A 21 10.23 -11.32 -14.27
N LEU A 22 9.00 -10.76 -14.30
CA LEU A 22 7.87 -11.22 -13.48
C LEU A 22 7.27 -12.51 -14.01
N GLU A 23 7.19 -12.68 -15.33
CA GLU A 23 6.75 -13.92 -15.97
C GLU A 23 7.69 -15.09 -15.64
N GLN A 24 9.01 -14.84 -15.54
CA GLN A 24 9.96 -15.86 -15.05
C GLN A 24 9.71 -16.32 -13.61
N ASP A 25 9.10 -15.45 -12.79
CA ASP A 25 8.70 -15.80 -11.42
C ASP A 25 7.29 -16.44 -11.37
N GLY A 26 6.68 -16.75 -12.51
CA GLY A 26 5.38 -17.41 -12.61
C GLY A 26 4.17 -16.48 -12.40
N MET A 27 4.35 -15.18 -12.57
CA MET A 27 3.28 -14.20 -12.53
C MET A 27 2.66 -14.01 -13.92
N GLU A 28 1.38 -13.69 -13.98
CA GLU A 28 0.71 -13.20 -15.19
C GLU A 28 0.90 -11.68 -15.25
N VAL A 29 1.27 -11.15 -16.44
CA VAL A 29 1.56 -9.73 -16.59
C VAL A 29 0.83 -9.15 -17.79
N ASP A 30 -0.07 -8.21 -17.51
CA ASP A 30 -0.65 -7.33 -18.52
C ASP A 30 0.11 -6.00 -18.55
N CYS A 31 0.08 -5.32 -19.70
CA CYS A 31 0.83 -4.08 -19.91
C CYS A 31 -0.10 -3.01 -20.49
N ALA A 32 0.05 -1.78 -19.98
CA ALA A 32 -0.56 -0.58 -20.53
C ALA A 32 0.52 0.48 -20.77
N TYR A 33 0.29 1.38 -21.73
CA TYR A 33 1.28 2.35 -22.17
C TYR A 33 0.82 3.81 -22.02
N ASP A 34 -0.37 4.01 -21.50
CA ASP A 34 -0.93 5.29 -21.12
C ASP A 34 -1.93 5.14 -19.97
N GLY A 35 -2.28 6.26 -19.34
CA GLY A 35 -3.13 6.26 -18.16
C GLY A 35 -4.60 5.87 -18.45
N GLU A 36 -5.14 6.23 -19.61
CA GLU A 36 -6.51 5.84 -19.98
C GLU A 36 -6.63 4.34 -20.20
N GLU A 37 -5.65 3.74 -20.91
CA GLU A 37 -5.56 2.30 -21.10
C GLU A 37 -5.42 1.57 -19.75
N ALA A 38 -4.56 2.09 -18.87
CA ALA A 38 -4.35 1.54 -17.53
C ALA A 38 -5.63 1.54 -16.70
N LEU A 39 -6.35 2.67 -16.65
CA LEU A 39 -7.62 2.79 -15.92
C LEU A 39 -8.69 1.87 -16.47
N LYS A 40 -8.83 1.79 -17.79
CA LYS A 40 -9.75 0.88 -18.45
C LYS A 40 -9.45 -0.58 -18.08
N MET A 41 -8.19 -1.00 -18.20
CA MET A 41 -7.78 -2.36 -17.87
C MET A 41 -8.02 -2.70 -16.41
N ALA A 42 -7.72 -1.76 -15.48
CA ALA A 42 -7.95 -1.93 -14.05
C ALA A 42 -9.44 -2.02 -13.68
N THR A 43 -10.32 -1.40 -14.47
CA THR A 43 -11.77 -1.45 -14.29
C THR A 43 -12.37 -2.77 -14.82
N GLU A 44 -11.87 -3.23 -15.97
CA GLU A 44 -12.41 -4.40 -16.66
C GLU A 44 -11.84 -5.73 -16.14
N ASN A 45 -10.70 -5.73 -15.48
CA ASN A 45 -9.99 -6.93 -15.03
C ASN A 45 -9.62 -6.85 -13.55
N HIS A 46 -9.38 -8.02 -12.96
CA HIS A 46 -8.86 -8.12 -11.60
C HIS A 46 -7.34 -8.29 -11.63
N TYR A 47 -6.64 -7.45 -10.87
CA TYR A 47 -5.20 -7.53 -10.66
C TYR A 47 -4.87 -7.65 -9.18
N ASP A 48 -3.80 -8.39 -8.88
CA ASP A 48 -3.26 -8.49 -7.50
C ASP A 48 -2.40 -7.27 -7.14
N MET A 49 -1.93 -6.52 -8.16
CA MET A 49 -1.08 -5.32 -7.99
C MET A 49 -0.96 -4.55 -9.31
N ILE A 50 -0.69 -3.25 -9.19
CA ILE A 50 -0.30 -2.37 -10.30
C ILE A 50 1.08 -1.77 -10.03
N LEU A 51 1.96 -1.80 -11.04
CA LEU A 51 3.14 -0.95 -11.14
C LEU A 51 2.78 0.19 -12.08
N LEU A 52 2.86 1.43 -11.60
CA LEU A 52 2.29 2.58 -12.29
C LEU A 52 3.31 3.71 -12.41
N ASP A 53 3.71 4.04 -13.63
CA ASP A 53 4.53 5.23 -13.85
C ASP A 53 3.71 6.50 -13.59
N ILE A 54 4.38 7.52 -13.06
CA ILE A 54 3.77 8.83 -12.83
C ILE A 54 3.63 9.59 -14.14
N MET A 55 4.68 9.58 -14.96
CA MET A 55 4.77 10.38 -16.18
C MET A 55 4.16 9.64 -17.37
N LEU A 56 2.84 9.53 -17.39
CA LEU A 56 2.11 8.86 -18.47
C LEU A 56 1.46 9.86 -19.42
N PRO A 57 1.34 9.52 -20.71
CA PRO A 57 0.54 10.29 -21.65
C PRO A 57 -0.96 10.13 -21.37
N LYS A 58 -1.76 11.10 -21.81
CA LYS A 58 -3.22 11.24 -21.72
C LYS A 58 -3.73 11.50 -20.31
N MET A 59 -3.44 10.63 -19.36
CA MET A 59 -3.81 10.71 -17.95
C MET A 59 -2.57 10.36 -17.15
N ASP A 60 -2.15 11.21 -16.21
CA ASP A 60 -0.97 10.94 -15.39
C ASP A 60 -1.21 9.85 -14.34
N GLY A 61 -0.11 9.30 -13.80
CA GLY A 61 -0.21 8.19 -12.85
C GLY A 61 -0.88 8.56 -11.52
N PHE A 62 -0.86 9.82 -11.12
CA PHE A 62 -1.57 10.26 -9.90
C PHE A 62 -3.09 10.22 -10.12
N GLU A 63 -3.56 10.74 -11.25
CA GLU A 63 -4.97 10.70 -11.63
C GLU A 63 -5.45 9.25 -11.77
N VAL A 64 -4.67 8.38 -12.43
CA VAL A 64 -4.98 6.94 -12.54
C VAL A 64 -5.10 6.31 -11.17
N CYS A 65 -4.15 6.58 -10.26
CA CYS A 65 -4.17 6.05 -8.89
C CYS A 65 -5.43 6.48 -8.15
N GLN A 66 -5.76 7.77 -8.20
CA GLN A 66 -6.94 8.33 -7.55
C GLN A 66 -8.24 7.66 -8.04
N HIS A 67 -8.41 7.54 -9.35
CA HIS A 67 -9.58 6.87 -9.93
C HIS A 67 -9.66 5.39 -9.55
N ILE A 68 -8.54 4.66 -9.53
CA ILE A 68 -8.53 3.27 -9.09
C ILE A 68 -8.98 3.16 -7.62
N ARG A 69 -8.59 4.11 -6.77
CA ARG A 69 -8.97 4.13 -5.34
C ARG A 69 -10.45 4.38 -5.10
N GLU A 70 -11.20 4.88 -6.07
CA GLU A 70 -12.66 5.00 -5.99
C GLU A 70 -13.36 3.64 -5.95
N PHE A 71 -12.74 2.58 -6.50
CA PHE A 71 -13.36 1.25 -6.59
C PHE A 71 -12.48 0.08 -6.12
N SER A 72 -11.20 0.31 -5.80
CA SER A 72 -10.27 -0.79 -5.45
C SER A 72 -9.20 -0.38 -4.44
N ASP A 73 -8.96 -1.26 -3.46
CA ASP A 73 -7.85 -1.17 -2.51
C ASP A 73 -6.64 -2.04 -2.91
N MET A 74 -6.58 -2.50 -4.18
CA MET A 74 -5.46 -3.30 -4.66
C MET A 74 -4.14 -2.53 -4.51
N PRO A 75 -3.03 -3.21 -4.21
CA PRO A 75 -1.73 -2.57 -4.08
C PRO A 75 -1.30 -1.82 -5.35
N ILE A 76 -0.90 -0.56 -5.19
CA ILE A 76 -0.34 0.28 -6.25
C ILE A 76 1.06 0.71 -5.84
N VAL A 77 2.04 0.41 -6.68
CA VAL A 77 3.42 0.87 -6.53
C VAL A 77 3.74 1.87 -7.63
N MET A 78 4.05 3.10 -7.25
CA MET A 78 4.43 4.14 -8.21
C MET A 78 5.86 3.96 -8.69
N LEU A 79 6.08 4.17 -9.99
CA LEU A 79 7.41 4.33 -10.58
C LEU A 79 7.66 5.83 -10.76
N THR A 80 8.75 6.37 -10.21
CA THR A 80 9.02 7.82 -10.18
C THR A 80 10.44 8.13 -10.62
N ALA A 81 10.68 9.31 -11.18
CA ALA A 81 12.01 9.77 -11.51
C ALA A 81 12.86 10.02 -10.25
N LYS A 82 14.18 9.85 -10.37
CA LYS A 82 15.12 10.09 -9.27
C LYS A 82 15.21 11.59 -8.98
N GLY A 83 15.00 11.97 -7.71
CA GLY A 83 15.26 13.33 -7.23
C GLY A 83 14.03 14.15 -6.86
N ASP A 84 12.82 13.68 -7.13
CA ASP A 84 11.61 14.40 -6.77
C ASP A 84 10.95 13.81 -5.52
N ASP A 85 11.37 14.34 -4.34
CA ASP A 85 10.77 13.93 -3.06
C ASP A 85 9.30 14.37 -2.96
N MET A 86 8.90 15.38 -3.73
CA MET A 86 7.51 15.82 -3.81
C MET A 86 6.65 14.79 -4.54
N ASP A 87 7.12 14.21 -5.65
CA ASP A 87 6.39 13.17 -6.38
C ASP A 87 6.17 11.92 -5.54
N LYS A 88 7.14 11.54 -4.70
CA LYS A 88 7.00 10.42 -3.77
C LYS A 88 5.91 10.67 -2.74
N ILE A 89 5.91 11.86 -2.13
CA ILE A 89 4.92 12.26 -1.12
C ILE A 89 3.54 12.36 -1.77
N LEU A 90 3.44 13.02 -2.94
CA LEU A 90 2.21 13.14 -3.70
C LEU A 90 1.66 11.76 -4.10
N GLY A 91 2.49 10.86 -4.65
CA GLY A 91 2.06 9.50 -5.00
C GLY A 91 1.43 8.77 -3.81
N LEU A 92 2.07 8.86 -2.65
CA LEU A 92 1.51 8.29 -1.43
C LEU A 92 0.22 9.01 -1.01
N GLU A 93 0.13 10.34 -1.11
CA GLU A 93 -1.10 11.10 -0.81
C GLU A 93 -2.26 10.77 -1.76
N TYR A 94 -2.00 10.48 -3.04
CA TYR A 94 -3.00 10.03 -4.01
C TYR A 94 -3.43 8.57 -3.88
N GLY A 95 -2.81 7.82 -2.97
CA GLY A 95 -3.32 6.49 -2.65
C GLY A 95 -2.36 5.33 -2.94
N ALA A 96 -1.15 5.58 -3.42
CA ALA A 96 -0.15 4.54 -3.59
C ALA A 96 0.24 3.90 -2.25
N ASP A 97 0.63 2.63 -2.30
CA ASP A 97 1.12 1.88 -1.13
C ASP A 97 2.64 1.97 -1.00
N ASP A 98 3.34 2.18 -2.12
CA ASP A 98 4.79 2.26 -2.19
C ASP A 98 5.24 2.99 -3.46
N TYR A 99 6.53 3.31 -3.57
CA TYR A 99 7.14 3.87 -4.76
C TYR A 99 8.52 3.29 -5.03
N ILE A 100 8.93 3.29 -6.29
CA ILE A 100 10.25 2.85 -6.77
C ILE A 100 10.82 3.96 -7.66
N THR A 101 12.04 4.40 -7.37
CA THR A 101 12.70 5.44 -8.15
C THR A 101 13.41 4.90 -9.39
N LYS A 102 13.17 5.49 -10.55
CA LYS A 102 13.94 5.25 -11.79
C LYS A 102 15.30 5.99 -11.72
N PRO A 103 16.41 5.39 -12.20
CA PRO A 103 16.53 4.03 -12.67
C PRO A 103 16.55 3.03 -11.51
N PHE A 104 15.84 1.92 -11.65
CA PHE A 104 15.74 0.88 -10.64
C PHE A 104 16.45 -0.42 -11.08
N ASN A 105 16.83 -1.20 -10.10
CA ASN A 105 17.25 -2.58 -10.35
C ASN A 105 16.01 -3.49 -10.39
N ILE A 106 15.90 -4.32 -11.40
CA ILE A 106 14.78 -5.27 -11.53
C ILE A 106 14.64 -6.21 -10.32
N LEU A 107 15.75 -6.53 -9.65
CA LEU A 107 15.73 -7.33 -8.42
C LEU A 107 15.05 -6.57 -7.27
N GLU A 108 15.20 -5.24 -7.19
CA GLU A 108 14.51 -4.40 -6.23
C GLU A 108 12.99 -4.42 -6.50
N VAL A 109 12.58 -4.23 -7.75
CA VAL A 109 11.17 -4.31 -8.16
C VAL A 109 10.57 -5.64 -7.74
N LYS A 110 11.25 -6.76 -8.05
CA LYS A 110 10.79 -8.12 -7.67
C LYS A 110 10.69 -8.30 -6.16
N ALA A 111 11.67 -7.81 -5.40
CA ALA A 111 11.67 -7.92 -3.93
C ALA A 111 10.48 -7.17 -3.31
N ARG A 112 10.19 -5.96 -3.79
CA ARG A 112 9.03 -5.16 -3.34
C ARG A 112 7.70 -5.81 -3.69
N ILE A 113 7.53 -6.26 -4.93
CA ILE A 113 6.34 -6.99 -5.37
C ILE A 113 6.10 -8.21 -4.48
N LYS A 114 7.13 -9.05 -4.27
CA LYS A 114 7.03 -10.23 -3.41
C LYS A 114 6.68 -9.88 -1.96
N ALA A 115 7.26 -8.80 -1.42
CA ALA A 115 6.97 -8.35 -0.08
C ALA A 115 5.51 -7.90 0.09
N ILE A 116 4.98 -7.13 -0.86
CA ILE A 116 3.60 -6.67 -0.85
C ILE A 116 2.64 -7.86 -1.06
N MET A 117 2.87 -8.69 -2.07
CA MET A 117 2.00 -9.84 -2.39
C MET A 117 1.99 -10.91 -1.29
N ARG A 118 3.09 -11.12 -0.56
CA ARG A 118 3.11 -12.05 0.58
C ARG A 118 2.16 -11.62 1.67
N ARG A 119 2.02 -10.33 1.90
CA ARG A 119 1.14 -9.75 2.91
C ARG A 119 -0.33 -9.78 2.49
N THR A 120 -0.61 -9.54 1.19
CA THR A 120 -1.97 -9.64 0.65
C THR A 120 -2.45 -11.08 0.47
N ALA A 121 -1.54 -12.05 0.31
CA ALA A 121 -1.88 -13.46 0.13
C ALA A 121 -2.30 -14.19 1.42
N GLY A 122 -2.41 -13.50 2.56
CA GLY A 122 -2.68 -14.11 3.85
C GLY A 122 -1.64 -15.21 4.15
N SER A 123 -0.89 -15.11 5.20
CA SER A 123 -0.09 -16.25 5.68
C SER A 123 -1.01 -17.47 5.73
N GLN A 124 -0.61 -18.60 5.15
CA GLN A 124 -1.40 -19.84 5.27
C GLN A 124 -1.78 -20.03 6.72
N PRO A 125 -3.04 -20.29 7.04
CA PRO A 125 -3.48 -20.42 8.40
C PRO A 125 -2.75 -21.61 9.05
N LYS A 126 -1.83 -21.36 9.96
CA LYS A 126 -1.70 -22.27 11.07
C LYS A 126 -3.06 -22.21 11.76
N LYS A 127 -3.77 -23.33 11.77
CA LYS A 127 -4.99 -23.54 12.52
C LYS A 127 -4.74 -23.21 14.00
N GLU A 128 -5.04 -21.98 14.37
CA GLU A 128 -5.28 -21.53 15.73
C GLU A 128 -6.11 -20.27 15.59
N ASP A 129 -7.32 -20.30 16.12
CA ASP A 129 -8.36 -19.28 16.26
C ASP A 129 -8.30 -18.05 15.34
N SER A 130 -9.37 -17.83 14.59
CA SER A 130 -9.56 -16.61 13.79
C SER A 130 -9.22 -15.40 14.65
N LYS A 131 -8.07 -14.75 14.37
CA LYS A 131 -7.56 -13.64 15.19
C LYS A 131 -8.37 -12.39 14.92
N VAL A 132 -9.50 -12.28 15.55
CA VAL A 132 -10.29 -11.06 15.61
C VAL A 132 -9.81 -10.26 16.81
N ILE A 133 -9.38 -9.03 16.59
CA ILE A 133 -8.98 -8.11 17.64
C ILE A 133 -10.10 -7.11 17.84
N GLU A 134 -10.63 -7.07 19.07
CA GLU A 134 -11.62 -6.08 19.48
C GLU A 134 -10.95 -5.02 20.36
N ALA A 135 -11.03 -3.77 19.93
CA ALA A 135 -10.45 -2.63 20.63
C ALA A 135 -11.46 -1.48 20.69
N GLY A 136 -12.31 -1.52 21.71
CA GLY A 136 -13.44 -0.58 21.84
C GLY A 136 -14.47 -0.76 20.73
N ASP A 137 -14.69 0.29 19.93
CA ASP A 137 -15.64 0.24 18.81
C ASP A 137 -15.05 -0.39 17.54
N LEU A 138 -13.75 -0.69 17.58
CA LEU A 138 -12.99 -1.22 16.45
C LEU A 138 -12.89 -2.74 16.55
N ARG A 139 -13.23 -3.43 15.46
CA ARG A 139 -13.07 -4.88 15.29
C ARG A 139 -12.24 -5.14 14.05
N LEU A 140 -11.05 -5.68 14.24
CA LEU A 140 -10.10 -6.03 13.19
C LEU A 140 -10.07 -7.55 12.98
N ASP A 141 -10.50 -7.99 11.81
CA ASP A 141 -10.38 -9.37 11.38
C ASP A 141 -9.07 -9.53 10.61
N CYS A 142 -8.07 -10.10 11.28
CA CYS A 142 -6.73 -10.25 10.70
C CYS A 142 -6.65 -11.33 9.62
N GLU A 143 -7.58 -12.31 9.63
CA GLU A 143 -7.59 -13.37 8.62
C GLU A 143 -8.16 -12.88 7.30
N SER A 144 -9.33 -12.24 7.35
CA SER A 144 -9.96 -11.66 6.16
C SER A 144 -9.43 -10.26 5.79
N ARG A 145 -8.54 -9.69 6.64
CA ARG A 145 -7.99 -8.32 6.52
C ARG A 145 -9.08 -7.25 6.41
N ARG A 146 -10.12 -7.38 7.23
CA ARG A 146 -11.27 -6.46 7.24
C ARG A 146 -11.33 -5.68 8.55
N LEU A 147 -11.65 -4.41 8.44
CA LEU A 147 -11.88 -3.51 9.56
C LEU A 147 -13.35 -3.17 9.67
N PHE A 148 -13.87 -3.22 10.90
CA PHE A 148 -15.21 -2.74 11.23
C PHE A 148 -15.12 -1.72 12.35
N ILE A 149 -15.82 -0.58 12.20
CA ILE A 149 -15.99 0.43 13.24
C ILE A 149 -17.48 0.61 13.47
N LEU A 150 -17.95 0.43 14.71
CA LEU A 150 -19.38 0.43 15.04
C LEU A 150 -20.19 -0.49 14.11
N ASN A 151 -19.65 -1.66 13.78
CA ASN A 151 -20.21 -2.65 12.85
C ASN A 151 -20.32 -2.22 11.38
N LYS A 152 -19.74 -1.09 11.00
CA LYS A 152 -19.60 -0.68 9.59
C LYS A 152 -18.22 -1.06 9.09
N GLU A 153 -18.17 -1.70 7.93
CA GLU A 153 -16.93 -2.02 7.28
C GLU A 153 -16.25 -0.75 6.77
N VAL A 154 -14.91 -0.67 6.98
CA VAL A 154 -14.05 0.41 6.52
C VAL A 154 -12.96 -0.19 5.65
N ASN A 155 -12.90 0.24 4.39
CA ASN A 155 -11.91 -0.25 3.45
C ASN A 155 -10.54 0.39 3.69
N LEU A 156 -9.54 -0.45 3.92
CA LEU A 156 -8.15 -0.06 4.10
C LEU A 156 -7.30 -0.63 2.98
N THR A 157 -6.32 0.15 2.51
CA THR A 157 -5.27 -0.41 1.65
C THR A 157 -4.40 -1.40 2.44
N ALA A 158 -3.62 -2.21 1.74
CA ALA A 158 -2.78 -3.22 2.39
C ALA A 158 -1.86 -2.64 3.45
N LYS A 159 -1.25 -1.47 3.19
CA LYS A 159 -0.33 -0.80 4.13
C LYS A 159 -1.04 -0.12 5.29
N GLU A 160 -2.20 0.45 5.07
CA GLU A 160 -3.03 1.01 6.15
C GLU A 160 -3.48 -0.09 7.11
N PHE A 161 -3.86 -1.26 6.57
CA PHE A 161 -4.23 -2.41 7.39
C PHE A 161 -3.04 -2.93 8.21
N ASP A 162 -1.87 -3.16 7.57
CA ASP A 162 -0.65 -3.63 8.24
C ASP A 162 -0.23 -2.69 9.37
N LEU A 163 -0.32 -1.37 9.14
CA LEU A 163 0.00 -0.33 10.12
C LEU A 163 -0.96 -0.38 11.31
N LEU A 164 -2.27 -0.45 11.04
CA LEU A 164 -3.29 -0.53 12.09
C LEU A 164 -3.15 -1.83 12.89
N GLU A 165 -2.98 -2.97 12.23
CA GLU A 165 -2.81 -4.28 12.87
C GLU A 165 -1.61 -4.28 13.81
N LEU A 166 -0.47 -3.73 13.38
CA LEU A 166 0.71 -3.61 14.23
C LEU A 166 0.44 -2.78 15.49
N LEU A 167 -0.24 -1.64 15.34
CA LEU A 167 -0.50 -0.73 16.44
C LEU A 167 -1.54 -1.30 17.42
N VAL A 168 -2.62 -1.91 16.91
CA VAL A 168 -3.68 -2.50 17.74
C VAL A 168 -3.19 -3.75 18.49
N ASN A 169 -2.31 -4.55 17.89
CA ASN A 169 -1.67 -5.68 18.59
C ASN A 169 -0.74 -5.25 19.73
N ASN A 170 -0.38 -3.97 19.81
CA ASN A 170 0.56 -3.43 20.80
C ASN A 170 0.00 -2.16 21.44
N LEU A 171 -1.12 -2.29 22.12
CA LEU A 171 -1.84 -1.18 22.75
C LEU A 171 -0.92 -0.33 23.62
N ASN A 172 -1.06 1.00 23.50
CA ASN A 172 -0.33 2.02 24.26
C ASN A 172 1.19 2.00 24.08
N LYS A 173 1.73 1.14 23.20
CA LYS A 173 3.14 1.11 22.86
C LYS A 173 3.46 2.14 21.77
N VAL A 174 4.36 3.05 22.07
CA VAL A 174 4.83 4.06 21.10
C VAL A 174 5.89 3.44 20.19
N TYR A 175 5.69 3.57 18.90
CA TYR A 175 6.67 3.19 17.87
C TYR A 175 7.25 4.44 17.23
N SER A 176 8.57 4.47 17.03
CA SER A 176 9.18 5.51 16.20
C SER A 176 8.82 5.33 14.73
N ARG A 177 8.97 6.39 13.94
CA ARG A 177 8.72 6.34 12.48
C ARG A 177 9.59 5.32 11.79
N GLU A 178 10.87 5.26 12.16
CA GLU A 178 11.83 4.28 11.63
C GLU A 178 11.40 2.84 11.98
N ASN A 179 10.95 2.61 13.22
CA ASN A 179 10.47 1.30 13.62
C ASN A 179 9.21 0.89 12.86
N LEU A 180 8.26 1.81 12.66
CA LEU A 180 7.07 1.55 11.85
C LEU A 180 7.44 1.28 10.38
N LEU A 181 8.35 2.08 9.82
CA LEU A 181 8.83 1.87 8.46
C LEU A 181 9.43 0.47 8.29
N ASN A 182 10.33 0.09 9.19
CA ASN A 182 11.00 -1.22 9.16
C ASN A 182 10.01 -2.38 9.34
N LEU A 183 9.06 -2.27 10.25
CA LEU A 183 8.11 -3.34 10.57
C LEU A 183 7.01 -3.49 9.51
N VAL A 184 6.55 -2.39 8.91
CA VAL A 184 5.44 -2.39 7.93
C VAL A 184 5.94 -2.44 6.49
N TRP A 185 7.10 -1.83 6.16
CA TRP A 185 7.66 -1.85 4.79
C TRP A 185 8.84 -2.80 4.63
N GLY A 186 9.56 -3.09 5.71
CA GLY A 186 10.70 -4.01 5.74
C GLY A 186 12.02 -3.29 6.05
N TYR A 187 12.99 -4.01 6.61
CA TYR A 187 14.28 -3.45 7.08
C TYR A 187 15.16 -2.88 5.96
N GLU A 188 14.98 -3.34 4.73
CA GLU A 188 15.74 -2.85 3.56
C GLU A 188 14.94 -1.84 2.73
N TYR A 189 13.88 -1.27 3.31
CA TYR A 189 13.06 -0.30 2.61
C TYR A 189 13.84 1.01 2.42
N PRO A 190 14.16 1.42 1.19
CA PRO A 190 14.97 2.61 0.92
C PRO A 190 14.14 3.91 0.92
N GLY A 191 12.90 3.86 1.41
CA GLY A 191 12.00 5.00 1.44
C GLY A 191 12.22 5.93 2.64
N ASP A 192 11.60 7.11 2.56
CA ASP A 192 11.64 8.14 3.60
C ASP A 192 10.70 7.78 4.76
N VAL A 193 11.07 8.13 5.97
CA VAL A 193 10.24 7.98 7.18
C VAL A 193 8.91 8.74 7.09
N ARG A 194 8.84 9.79 6.26
CA ARG A 194 7.61 10.54 5.95
C ARG A 194 6.52 9.66 5.29
N THR A 195 6.90 8.54 4.67
CA THR A 195 5.95 7.53 4.20
C THR A 195 4.99 7.07 5.30
N VAL A 196 5.51 6.92 6.52
CA VAL A 196 4.68 6.56 7.69
C VAL A 196 3.67 7.66 8.01
N ASP A 197 4.10 8.94 7.99
CA ASP A 197 3.22 10.07 8.31
C ASP A 197 2.05 10.17 7.33
N VAL A 198 2.30 9.97 6.04
CA VAL A 198 1.26 9.95 5.01
C VAL A 198 0.25 8.82 5.25
N HIS A 199 0.72 7.61 5.51
CA HIS A 199 -0.17 6.47 5.76
C HIS A 199 -0.95 6.61 7.08
N VAL A 200 -0.34 7.18 8.13
CA VAL A 200 -1.07 7.51 9.37
C VAL A 200 -2.15 8.55 9.11
N ARG A 201 -1.87 9.59 8.32
CA ARG A 201 -2.86 10.60 7.94
C ARG A 201 -4.04 9.96 7.21
N ARG A 202 -3.79 9.19 6.15
CA ARG A 202 -4.82 8.50 5.36
C ARG A 202 -5.62 7.50 6.21
N LEU A 203 -4.95 6.75 7.07
CA LEU A 203 -5.60 5.84 8.01
C LEU A 203 -6.57 6.61 8.91
N ARG A 204 -6.12 7.73 9.51
CA ARG A 204 -6.98 8.59 10.33
C ARG A 204 -8.18 9.13 9.56
N GLU A 205 -8.00 9.58 8.33
CA GLU A 205 -9.09 10.06 7.47
C GLU A 205 -10.19 9.00 7.28
N LYS A 206 -9.83 7.72 7.31
CA LYS A 206 -10.77 6.60 7.17
C LYS A 206 -11.39 6.13 8.49
N ILE A 207 -10.63 6.15 9.59
CA ILE A 207 -11.07 5.53 10.85
C ILE A 207 -11.51 6.52 11.93
N GLU A 208 -11.05 7.77 11.87
CA GLU A 208 -11.33 8.76 12.90
C GLU A 208 -12.52 9.64 12.51
N LYS A 209 -13.33 10.02 13.49
CA LYS A 209 -14.38 11.00 13.28
C LYS A 209 -13.82 12.41 13.01
N ASN A 210 -12.72 12.74 13.67
CA ASN A 210 -11.93 13.96 13.47
C ASN A 210 -10.43 13.57 13.42
N PRO A 211 -9.79 13.58 12.24
CA PRO A 211 -8.37 13.21 12.10
C PRO A 211 -7.41 14.08 12.91
N SER A 212 -7.80 15.33 13.22
CA SER A 212 -6.99 16.25 14.03
C SER A 212 -7.06 15.97 15.53
N GLU A 213 -8.12 15.29 15.98
CA GLU A 213 -8.35 14.86 17.37
C GLU A 213 -8.61 13.35 17.40
N PRO A 214 -7.58 12.54 17.09
CA PRO A 214 -7.77 11.12 16.88
C PRO A 214 -8.16 10.37 18.17
N LYS A 215 -9.10 9.43 18.03
CA LYS A 215 -9.53 8.52 19.10
C LYS A 215 -8.65 7.28 19.17
N TYR A 216 -8.17 6.78 18.04
CA TYR A 216 -7.51 5.49 17.93
C TYR A 216 -6.00 5.62 17.75
N VAL A 217 -5.55 6.30 16.69
CA VAL A 217 -4.13 6.41 16.36
C VAL A 217 -3.59 7.76 16.79
N HIS A 218 -2.82 7.77 17.87
CA HIS A 218 -2.29 8.98 18.50
C HIS A 218 -0.86 9.29 18.08
N THR A 219 -0.49 10.58 18.13
CA THR A 219 0.88 11.05 17.93
C THR A 219 1.56 11.25 19.28
N LYS A 220 2.73 10.64 19.46
CA LYS A 220 3.68 11.04 20.50
C LYS A 220 4.66 12.01 19.90
N TRP A 221 4.47 13.29 20.15
CA TRP A 221 5.29 14.36 19.57
C TRP A 221 6.79 14.11 19.78
N GLY A 222 7.57 14.28 18.71
CA GLY A 222 9.02 14.05 18.72
C GLY A 222 9.42 12.56 18.72
N VAL A 223 8.49 11.61 18.83
CA VAL A 223 8.78 10.17 18.87
C VAL A 223 8.14 9.41 17.70
N GLY A 224 6.80 9.38 17.63
CA GLY A 224 6.11 8.58 16.61
C GLY A 224 4.62 8.39 16.93
N TYR A 225 4.13 7.16 16.74
CA TYR A 225 2.70 6.85 16.81
C TYR A 225 2.39 5.64 17.68
N TYR A 226 1.17 5.60 18.21
CA TYR A 226 0.66 4.49 19.02
C TYR A 226 -0.86 4.40 18.93
N TYR A 227 -1.40 3.21 19.14
CA TYR A 227 -2.83 3.02 19.33
C TYR A 227 -3.17 3.23 20.80
N TYR A 228 -4.14 4.08 21.08
CA TYR A 228 -4.60 4.36 22.43
C TYR A 228 -5.88 3.59 22.74
N GLN A 229 -5.90 2.90 23.86
CA GLN A 229 -7.09 2.32 24.44
C GLN A 229 -7.11 2.63 25.94
N ASN A 230 -8.24 3.21 26.39
CA ASN A 230 -8.53 3.37 27.83
C ASN A 230 -8.83 2.04 28.48
#